data_258619bf88f60ee5d71521dc1e1600aa
#
_entry.id   258619bf88f60ee5d71521dc1e1600aa
#
_cell.length_a   1.000
_cell.length_b   1.000
_cell.length_c   1.000
_cell.angle_alpha   90.00
_cell.angle_beta   90.00
_cell.angle_gamma   90.00
#
_symmetry.space_group_name_H-M   'P 1'
#
loop_
_entity.id
_entity.type
_entity.pdbx_description
1 polymer ?
#
loop_
_entity_poly.entity_id
_entity_poly.type
_entity_poly.pdbx_seq_one_letter_code
_entity_poly.pdbx_strand_id
1 'polypeptide(L)'
;MKFEDAKKLIDMLLTGDKRLGEYIDANTSPGIIIEFIGGEPFLCVDLIDQICTYFYDKAIELMHPWATKFCISICSNGVLYFEPKVQKFLNKWRHNLSFSITIDGNKALHDACRVFPDGTGSYDMAVAGARDWISRGYYMGSKITIAPGNVQHLFSAIKHMVELGYKDINANVVYEKGWTLEHAKIYYEQLKMLADYWLENDLADDHFMALFENDFFKPKEETDVENWCGGTGFMLAMDPDGWLYPCIRYMESSLGTSREPLRIGHVNFGIAQRTCDKQCVECLNKIDRRTESSDECFYCPIAEGCSWCSAYNYQENGTPDSRCTYICDMHKTRSLANAYFWNKWYRKKHWKQRFKIYCPDEWAIPIIGEEELNMLKELSKEDQNET
;
A
#
# COMPACT_ATOMS: atom_id res chain seq x y z
N MET A 1 -11.68 -14.99 15.23
CA MET A 1 -12.85 -14.08 15.11
C MET A 1 -14.13 -14.89 15.16
N LYS A 2 -15.15 -14.40 15.86
CA LYS A 2 -16.49 -14.99 15.85
C LYS A 2 -17.37 -14.25 14.85
N PHE A 3 -18.24 -14.95 14.15
CA PHE A 3 -19.19 -14.34 13.21
C PHE A 3 -20.05 -13.25 13.87
N GLU A 4 -20.52 -13.48 15.10
CA GLU A 4 -21.35 -12.51 15.83
C GLU A 4 -20.67 -11.18 16.10
N ASP A 5 -19.35 -11.15 16.25
CA ASP A 5 -18.61 -9.90 16.45
C ASP A 5 -18.43 -9.14 15.13
N ALA A 6 -18.15 -9.84 14.04
CA ALA A 6 -18.17 -9.24 12.71
C ALA A 6 -19.55 -8.67 12.34
N LYS A 7 -20.62 -9.42 12.66
CA LYS A 7 -22.00 -8.98 12.47
C LYS A 7 -22.30 -7.68 13.20
N LYS A 8 -21.92 -7.57 14.50
CA LYS A 8 -22.13 -6.34 15.27
C LYS A 8 -21.43 -5.14 14.62
N LEU A 9 -20.19 -5.31 14.15
CA LEU A 9 -19.46 -4.24 13.48
C LEU A 9 -20.16 -3.81 12.18
N ILE A 10 -20.59 -4.77 11.36
CA ILE A 10 -21.35 -4.52 10.13
C ILE A 10 -22.64 -3.76 10.42
N ASP A 11 -23.41 -4.20 11.42
CA ASP A 11 -24.65 -3.54 11.82
C ASP A 11 -24.40 -2.09 12.26
N MET A 12 -23.34 -1.84 13.07
CA MET A 12 -22.96 -0.51 13.49
C MET A 12 -22.60 0.40 12.31
N LEU A 13 -21.82 -0.11 11.34
CA LEU A 13 -21.42 0.64 10.17
C LEU A 13 -22.60 0.96 9.24
N LEU A 14 -23.44 -0.04 8.93
CA LEU A 14 -24.57 0.13 8.01
C LEU A 14 -25.72 0.97 8.58
N THR A 15 -25.83 1.07 9.91
CA THR A 15 -26.86 1.89 10.56
C THR A 15 -26.37 3.27 10.97
N GLY A 16 -25.09 3.59 10.79
CA GLY A 16 -24.47 4.84 11.27
C GLY A 16 -24.60 4.95 12.80
N ASP A 17 -24.32 3.88 13.53
CA ASP A 17 -24.47 3.81 14.97
C ASP A 17 -23.62 4.86 15.68
N LYS A 18 -24.24 5.67 16.55
CA LYS A 18 -23.56 6.71 17.32
C LYS A 18 -22.41 6.22 18.19
N ARG A 19 -22.35 4.91 18.46
CA ARG A 19 -21.22 4.29 19.18
C ARG A 19 -19.92 4.31 18.39
N LEU A 20 -19.95 4.52 17.07
CA LEU A 20 -18.74 4.76 16.27
C LEU A 20 -18.12 6.13 16.54
N GLY A 21 -18.86 7.05 17.15
CA GLY A 21 -18.39 8.40 17.49
C GLY A 21 -18.08 9.23 16.24
N GLU A 22 -17.15 10.17 16.42
CA GLU A 22 -16.66 11.03 15.34
C GLU A 22 -15.44 10.43 14.61
N TYR A 23 -15.01 9.21 14.97
CA TYR A 23 -13.81 8.61 14.39
C TYR A 23 -14.02 8.18 12.93
N ILE A 24 -15.19 7.59 12.63
CA ILE A 24 -15.54 7.18 11.27
C ILE A 24 -17.03 7.50 11.03
N ASP A 25 -17.31 8.18 9.92
CA ASP A 25 -18.67 8.41 9.47
C ASP A 25 -18.97 7.61 8.21
N ALA A 26 -19.66 6.49 8.41
CA ALA A 26 -20.06 5.60 7.33
C ALA A 26 -21.03 6.26 6.33
N ASN A 27 -21.75 7.30 6.72
CA ASN A 27 -22.71 7.97 5.84
C ASN A 27 -22.05 8.88 4.82
N THR A 28 -20.83 9.36 5.11
CA THR A 28 -20.07 10.24 4.20
C THR A 28 -19.17 9.44 3.24
N SER A 29 -18.94 8.16 3.50
CA SER A 29 -18.11 7.31 2.65
C SER A 29 -18.86 6.89 1.38
N PRO A 30 -18.28 7.13 0.18
CA PRO A 30 -18.93 6.79 -1.09
C PRO A 30 -19.06 5.27 -1.33
N GLY A 31 -18.27 4.46 -0.64
CA GLY A 31 -18.22 3.00 -0.71
C GLY A 31 -17.40 2.41 0.43
N ILE A 32 -17.25 1.10 0.44
CA ILE A 32 -16.47 0.37 1.46
C ILE A 32 -15.56 -0.68 0.83
N ILE A 33 -14.35 -0.81 1.37
CA ILE A 33 -13.47 -1.96 1.14
C ILE A 33 -13.47 -2.81 2.41
N ILE A 34 -13.88 -4.07 2.28
CA ILE A 34 -13.86 -5.06 3.36
C ILE A 34 -12.60 -5.90 3.14
N GLU A 35 -11.57 -5.64 3.92
CA GLU A 35 -10.29 -6.31 3.78
C GLU A 35 -10.12 -7.42 4.81
N PHE A 36 -9.84 -8.63 4.34
CA PHE A 36 -9.53 -9.78 5.20
C PHE A 36 -8.02 -10.02 5.21
N ILE A 37 -7.43 -9.76 6.37
CA ILE A 37 -6.00 -9.93 6.61
C ILE A 37 -5.81 -10.90 7.78
N GLY A 38 -4.68 -11.58 7.78
CA GLY A 38 -4.29 -12.50 8.83
C GLY A 38 -3.02 -13.23 8.42
N GLY A 39 -2.75 -14.39 8.98
CA GLY A 39 -1.67 -15.25 8.48
C GLY A 39 -2.00 -15.72 7.06
N GLU A 40 -3.11 -16.42 6.90
CA GLU A 40 -3.67 -16.83 5.60
C GLU A 40 -5.21 -16.78 5.66
N PRO A 41 -5.86 -15.86 4.91
CA PRO A 41 -7.31 -15.70 4.96
C PRO A 41 -8.09 -16.95 4.54
N PHE A 42 -7.60 -17.70 3.56
CA PHE A 42 -8.33 -18.87 3.04
C PHE A 42 -8.39 -20.06 4.00
N LEU A 43 -7.65 -20.05 5.11
CA LEU A 43 -7.90 -20.99 6.22
C LEU A 43 -9.28 -20.81 6.82
N CYS A 44 -9.86 -19.60 6.72
CA CYS A 44 -11.16 -19.24 7.28
C CYS A 44 -12.18 -18.85 6.19
N VAL A 45 -12.05 -19.36 4.95
CA VAL A 45 -12.86 -18.93 3.80
C VAL A 45 -14.35 -19.07 4.02
N ASP A 46 -14.81 -20.09 4.78
CA ASP A 46 -16.21 -20.29 5.09
C ASP A 46 -16.77 -19.16 5.98
N LEU A 47 -15.99 -18.71 6.97
CA LEU A 47 -16.34 -17.56 7.81
C LEU A 47 -16.31 -16.24 7.01
N ILE A 48 -15.31 -16.07 6.15
CA ILE A 48 -15.21 -14.90 5.26
C ILE A 48 -16.44 -14.83 4.34
N ASP A 49 -16.83 -15.94 3.71
CA ASP A 49 -18.03 -15.99 2.86
C ASP A 49 -19.31 -15.67 3.64
N GLN A 50 -19.41 -16.16 4.87
CA GLN A 50 -20.55 -15.87 5.76
C GLN A 50 -20.62 -14.37 6.10
N ILE A 51 -19.48 -13.74 6.41
CA ILE A 51 -19.39 -12.32 6.73
C ILE A 51 -19.77 -11.47 5.50
N CYS A 52 -19.22 -11.77 4.33
CA CYS A 52 -19.50 -11.06 3.09
C CYS A 52 -20.98 -11.20 2.69
N THR A 53 -21.54 -12.39 2.85
CA THR A 53 -22.97 -12.64 2.54
C THR A 53 -23.85 -11.83 3.48
N TYR A 54 -23.58 -11.86 4.78
CA TYR A 54 -24.33 -11.08 5.75
C TYR A 54 -24.26 -9.57 5.47
N PHE A 55 -23.06 -9.05 5.17
CA PHE A 55 -22.90 -7.64 4.80
C PHE A 55 -23.76 -7.28 3.59
N TYR A 56 -23.68 -8.06 2.53
CA TYR A 56 -24.41 -7.80 1.28
C TYR A 56 -25.93 -7.84 1.50
N ASP A 57 -26.44 -8.89 2.15
CA ASP A 57 -27.89 -9.06 2.42
C ASP A 57 -28.40 -7.93 3.32
N LYS A 58 -27.63 -7.55 4.35
CA LYS A 58 -28.00 -6.47 5.26
C LYS A 58 -27.98 -5.10 4.60
N ALA A 59 -26.99 -4.85 3.75
CA ALA A 59 -26.89 -3.61 2.98
C ALA A 59 -28.08 -3.46 1.99
N ILE A 60 -28.53 -4.57 1.38
CA ILE A 60 -29.74 -4.58 0.54
C ILE A 60 -31.00 -4.34 1.40
N GLU A 61 -31.15 -5.05 2.51
CA GLU A 61 -32.29 -4.89 3.43
C GLU A 61 -32.47 -3.42 3.85
N LEU A 62 -31.36 -2.75 4.15
CA LEU A 62 -31.33 -1.35 4.57
C LEU A 62 -31.36 -0.35 3.40
N MET A 63 -31.36 -0.81 2.16
CA MET A 63 -31.19 0.02 0.96
C MET A 63 -29.94 0.92 1.05
N HIS A 64 -28.89 0.42 1.71
CA HIS A 64 -27.65 1.19 1.94
C HIS A 64 -26.87 1.34 0.63
N PRO A 65 -26.27 2.54 0.32
CA PRO A 65 -25.50 2.77 -0.91
C PRO A 65 -24.36 1.77 -1.13
N TRP A 66 -23.80 1.23 -0.05
CA TRP A 66 -22.72 0.26 -0.12
C TRP A 66 -23.14 -1.10 -0.69
N ALA A 67 -24.44 -1.42 -0.79
CA ALA A 67 -24.90 -2.64 -1.46
C ALA A 67 -24.38 -2.76 -2.91
N THR A 68 -24.12 -1.63 -3.57
CA THR A 68 -23.60 -1.57 -4.94
C THR A 68 -22.19 -0.97 -5.03
N LYS A 69 -21.64 -0.48 -3.92
CA LYS A 69 -20.34 0.23 -3.87
C LYS A 69 -19.45 -0.38 -2.79
N PHE A 70 -19.14 -1.66 -2.94
CA PHE A 70 -18.21 -2.36 -2.05
C PHE A 70 -17.19 -3.18 -2.83
N CYS A 71 -16.06 -3.42 -2.19
CA CYS A 71 -15.03 -4.32 -2.66
C CYS A 71 -14.56 -5.22 -1.51
N ILE A 72 -14.42 -6.51 -1.77
CA ILE A 72 -13.79 -7.47 -0.86
C ILE A 72 -12.32 -7.53 -1.23
N SER A 73 -11.42 -7.26 -0.30
CA SER A 73 -9.97 -7.31 -0.53
C SER A 73 -9.36 -8.52 0.19
N ILE A 74 -8.66 -9.36 -0.57
CA ILE A 74 -7.96 -10.54 -0.04
C ILE A 74 -6.58 -10.66 -0.66
N CYS A 75 -5.56 -10.75 0.20
CA CYS A 75 -4.21 -11.11 -0.17
C CYS A 75 -3.88 -12.48 0.43
N SER A 76 -3.62 -13.46 -0.42
CA SER A 76 -3.34 -14.86 -0.03
C SER A 76 -1.90 -15.26 -0.35
N ASN A 77 -1.39 -16.28 0.33
CA ASN A 77 -0.14 -16.96 -0.04
C ASN A 77 -0.31 -17.91 -1.24
N GLY A 78 -1.55 -18.13 -1.72
CA GLY A 78 -1.86 -18.96 -2.88
C GLY A 78 -1.90 -20.46 -2.64
N VAL A 79 -1.46 -20.95 -1.48
CA VAL A 79 -1.35 -22.39 -1.18
C VAL A 79 -2.71 -23.11 -1.26
N LEU A 80 -3.77 -22.45 -0.78
CA LEU A 80 -5.12 -23.02 -0.76
C LEU A 80 -5.96 -22.64 -1.98
N TYR A 81 -5.36 -22.00 -2.99
CA TYR A 81 -6.09 -21.46 -4.13
C TYR A 81 -6.99 -22.50 -4.82
N PHE A 82 -6.51 -23.71 -5.04
CA PHE A 82 -7.27 -24.75 -5.74
C PHE A 82 -8.26 -25.55 -4.86
N GLU A 83 -8.35 -25.24 -3.57
CA GLU A 83 -9.33 -25.88 -2.72
C GLU A 83 -10.76 -25.57 -3.20
N PRO A 84 -11.66 -26.58 -3.29
CA PRO A 84 -13.02 -26.39 -3.85
C PRO A 84 -13.83 -25.27 -3.20
N LYS A 85 -13.70 -25.10 -1.87
CA LYS A 85 -14.37 -24.03 -1.14
C LYS A 85 -13.81 -22.65 -1.44
N VAL A 86 -12.50 -22.52 -1.68
CA VAL A 86 -11.85 -21.29 -2.09
C VAL A 86 -12.30 -20.91 -3.50
N GLN A 87 -12.29 -21.86 -4.44
CA GLN A 87 -12.79 -21.63 -5.80
C GLN A 87 -14.26 -21.22 -5.83
N LYS A 88 -15.11 -21.81 -4.97
CA LYS A 88 -16.52 -21.42 -4.84
C LYS A 88 -16.64 -19.97 -4.37
N PHE A 89 -15.87 -19.57 -3.35
CA PHE A 89 -15.84 -18.20 -2.83
C PHE A 89 -15.37 -17.21 -3.91
N LEU A 90 -14.23 -17.47 -4.55
CA LEU A 90 -13.67 -16.61 -5.60
C LEU A 90 -14.67 -16.41 -6.77
N ASN A 91 -15.32 -17.49 -7.21
CA ASN A 91 -16.32 -17.42 -8.28
C ASN A 91 -17.58 -16.65 -7.87
N LYS A 92 -18.03 -16.80 -6.62
CA LYS A 92 -19.21 -16.09 -6.08
C LYS A 92 -19.00 -14.58 -6.08
N TRP A 93 -17.83 -14.13 -5.61
CA TRP A 93 -17.55 -12.72 -5.36
C TRP A 93 -16.71 -12.02 -6.46
N ARG A 94 -16.36 -12.70 -7.53
CA ARG A 94 -15.40 -12.27 -8.57
C ARG A 94 -15.57 -10.83 -9.08
N HIS A 95 -16.79 -10.30 -9.07
CA HIS A 95 -17.10 -8.95 -9.57
C HIS A 95 -16.92 -7.84 -8.52
N ASN A 96 -16.83 -8.23 -7.25
CA ASN A 96 -16.62 -7.33 -6.12
C ASN A 96 -15.33 -7.68 -5.37
N LEU A 97 -14.41 -8.40 -6.00
CA LEU A 97 -13.21 -8.93 -5.36
C LEU A 97 -11.94 -8.27 -5.91
N SER A 98 -11.16 -7.68 -5.02
CA SER A 98 -9.74 -7.38 -5.23
C SER A 98 -8.93 -8.53 -4.66
N PHE A 99 -8.38 -9.36 -5.53
CA PHE A 99 -7.65 -10.56 -5.14
C PHE A 99 -6.19 -10.46 -5.56
N SER A 100 -5.32 -10.84 -4.65
CA SER A 100 -3.88 -10.94 -4.92
C SER A 100 -3.29 -12.20 -4.31
N ILE A 101 -2.28 -12.74 -4.98
CA ILE A 101 -1.40 -13.78 -4.44
C ILE A 101 -0.03 -13.17 -4.25
N THR A 102 0.54 -13.32 -3.04
CA THR A 102 1.85 -12.79 -2.73
C THR A 102 2.93 -13.63 -3.40
N ILE A 103 3.72 -13.00 -4.29
CA ILE A 103 4.90 -13.56 -4.93
C ILE A 103 6.03 -12.54 -4.76
N ASP A 104 7.14 -12.94 -4.12
CA ASP A 104 8.24 -12.02 -3.78
C ASP A 104 9.31 -11.92 -4.88
N GLY A 105 9.05 -12.47 -6.05
CA GLY A 105 9.96 -12.51 -7.18
C GLY A 105 10.11 -13.92 -7.75
N ASN A 106 11.30 -14.24 -8.28
CA ASN A 106 11.56 -15.58 -8.80
C ASN A 106 11.57 -16.64 -7.67
N LYS A 107 11.61 -17.92 -8.06
CA LYS A 107 11.52 -19.04 -7.11
C LYS A 107 12.54 -18.94 -5.98
N ALA A 108 13.78 -18.57 -6.28
CA ALA A 108 14.83 -18.49 -5.25
C ALA A 108 14.55 -17.39 -4.21
N LEU A 109 14.07 -16.23 -4.66
CA LEU A 109 13.71 -15.12 -3.77
C LEU A 109 12.46 -15.45 -2.94
N HIS A 110 11.44 -16.01 -3.57
CA HIS A 110 10.21 -16.38 -2.89
C HIS A 110 10.45 -17.47 -1.84
N ASP A 111 11.08 -18.58 -2.22
CA ASP A 111 11.31 -19.73 -1.36
C ASP A 111 12.38 -19.45 -0.28
N ALA A 112 13.15 -18.37 -0.36
CA ALA A 112 14.02 -17.93 0.72
C ALA A 112 13.25 -17.42 1.97
N CYS A 113 12.02 -16.94 1.79
CA CYS A 113 11.21 -16.35 2.86
C CYS A 113 9.89 -17.12 3.11
N ARG A 114 9.40 -17.88 2.12
CA ARG A 114 8.07 -18.52 2.16
C ARG A 114 8.18 -20.03 2.02
N VAL A 115 8.40 -20.66 3.17
CA VAL A 115 8.58 -22.11 3.28
C VAL A 115 7.49 -22.75 4.14
N PHE A 116 7.19 -24.00 3.84
CA PHE A 116 6.40 -24.83 4.73
C PHE A 116 7.21 -25.25 5.97
N PRO A 117 6.56 -25.82 7.02
CA PRO A 117 7.26 -26.28 8.22
C PRO A 117 8.34 -27.34 7.95
N ASP A 118 8.26 -28.06 6.84
CA ASP A 118 9.25 -29.04 6.40
C ASP A 118 10.43 -28.42 5.61
N GLY A 119 10.41 -27.10 5.41
CA GLY A 119 11.43 -26.35 4.67
C GLY A 119 11.24 -26.32 3.17
N THR A 120 10.19 -26.94 2.61
CA THR A 120 9.88 -26.81 1.17
C THR A 120 9.29 -25.43 0.85
N GLY A 121 9.64 -24.89 -0.33
CA GLY A 121 9.15 -23.60 -0.78
C GLY A 121 7.70 -23.66 -1.28
N SER A 122 6.98 -22.53 -1.19
CA SER A 122 5.59 -22.41 -1.63
C SER A 122 5.40 -21.79 -3.02
N TYR A 123 6.48 -21.42 -3.69
CA TYR A 123 6.48 -20.71 -4.97
C TYR A 123 5.63 -21.38 -6.05
N ASP A 124 5.81 -22.69 -6.27
CA ASP A 124 5.15 -23.40 -7.38
C ASP A 124 3.62 -23.38 -7.22
N MET A 125 3.12 -23.46 -5.98
CA MET A 125 1.68 -23.39 -5.68
C MET A 125 1.14 -21.96 -5.87
N ALA A 126 1.86 -20.95 -5.38
CA ALA A 126 1.50 -19.54 -5.53
C ALA A 126 1.43 -19.14 -7.00
N VAL A 127 2.45 -19.50 -7.80
CA VAL A 127 2.50 -19.19 -9.23
C VAL A 127 1.43 -19.94 -10.02
N ALA A 128 1.15 -21.20 -9.69
CA ALA A 128 0.08 -21.95 -10.35
C ALA A 128 -1.28 -21.28 -10.13
N GLY A 129 -1.58 -20.83 -8.91
CA GLY A 129 -2.81 -20.08 -8.59
C GLY A 129 -2.88 -18.74 -9.32
N ALA A 130 -1.79 -17.98 -9.34
CA ALA A 130 -1.73 -16.70 -10.03
C ALA A 130 -1.94 -16.83 -11.54
N ARG A 131 -1.26 -17.78 -12.17
CA ARG A 131 -1.42 -18.05 -13.61
C ARG A 131 -2.84 -18.48 -13.96
N ASP A 132 -3.46 -19.35 -13.17
CA ASP A 132 -4.84 -19.77 -13.40
C ASP A 132 -5.79 -18.57 -13.32
N TRP A 133 -5.69 -17.73 -12.29
CA TRP A 133 -6.53 -16.54 -12.14
C TRP A 133 -6.38 -15.57 -13.30
N ILE A 134 -5.14 -15.23 -13.67
CA ILE A 134 -4.84 -14.34 -14.80
C ILE A 134 -5.35 -14.93 -16.12
N SER A 135 -5.18 -16.24 -16.33
CA SER A 135 -5.62 -16.94 -17.56
C SER A 135 -7.14 -16.89 -17.76
N ARG A 136 -7.89 -16.76 -16.67
CA ARG A 136 -9.36 -16.57 -16.71
C ARG A 136 -9.77 -15.13 -17.08
N GLY A 137 -8.81 -14.23 -17.32
CA GLY A 137 -9.05 -12.82 -17.65
C GLY A 137 -9.37 -11.95 -16.44
N TYR A 138 -9.12 -12.41 -15.22
CA TYR A 138 -9.33 -11.62 -14.02
C TYR A 138 -8.12 -10.79 -13.66
N TYR A 139 -8.39 -9.60 -13.10
CA TYR A 139 -7.36 -8.75 -12.54
C TYR A 139 -6.64 -9.43 -11.38
N MET A 140 -5.31 -9.34 -11.38
CA MET A 140 -4.46 -9.80 -10.28
C MET A 140 -3.59 -8.64 -9.82
N GLY A 141 -3.83 -8.14 -8.60
CA GLY A 141 -2.97 -7.17 -7.94
C GLY A 141 -1.65 -7.79 -7.51
N SER A 142 -0.58 -7.01 -7.54
CA SER A 142 0.70 -7.39 -6.95
C SER A 142 0.95 -6.63 -5.65
N LYS A 143 1.80 -7.16 -4.80
CA LYS A 143 2.29 -6.48 -3.60
C LYS A 143 3.74 -6.87 -3.36
N ILE A 144 4.65 -5.97 -3.70
CA ILE A 144 6.08 -6.16 -3.51
C ILE A 144 6.54 -5.27 -2.36
N THR A 145 7.19 -5.87 -1.37
CA THR A 145 7.77 -5.16 -0.23
C THR A 145 9.25 -4.93 -0.47
N ILE A 146 9.67 -3.67 -0.49
CA ILE A 146 11.06 -3.27 -0.66
C ILE A 146 11.64 -2.95 0.71
N ALA A 147 12.65 -3.71 1.12
CA ALA A 147 13.34 -3.59 2.39
C ALA A 147 14.86 -3.53 2.19
N PRO A 148 15.66 -3.08 3.19
CA PRO A 148 17.11 -3.05 3.07
C PRO A 148 17.73 -4.40 2.65
N GLY A 149 17.16 -5.52 3.11
CA GLY A 149 17.68 -6.85 2.81
C GLY A 149 17.39 -7.38 1.40
N ASN A 150 16.50 -6.74 0.63
CA ASN A 150 16.09 -7.24 -0.70
C ASN A 150 16.11 -6.20 -1.81
N VAL A 151 16.45 -4.94 -1.52
CA VAL A 151 16.42 -3.84 -2.50
C VAL A 151 17.26 -4.13 -3.75
N GLN A 152 18.37 -4.86 -3.63
CA GLN A 152 19.25 -5.27 -4.73
C GLN A 152 18.59 -6.27 -5.71
N HIS A 153 17.45 -6.85 -5.35
CA HIS A 153 16.72 -7.80 -6.18
C HIS A 153 15.46 -7.22 -6.83
N LEU A 154 15.20 -5.92 -6.65
CA LEU A 154 13.95 -5.28 -7.07
C LEU A 154 13.68 -5.46 -8.56
N PHE A 155 14.66 -5.19 -9.42
CA PHE A 155 14.52 -5.36 -10.86
C PHE A 155 14.13 -6.80 -11.23
N SER A 156 14.87 -7.79 -10.72
CA SER A 156 14.61 -9.18 -11.04
C SER A 156 13.24 -9.67 -10.52
N ALA A 157 12.82 -9.17 -9.35
CA ALA A 157 11.51 -9.48 -8.78
C ALA A 157 10.38 -8.92 -9.64
N ILE A 158 10.43 -7.64 -10.01
CA ILE A 158 9.39 -6.99 -10.82
C ILE A 158 9.36 -7.55 -12.24
N LYS A 159 10.52 -7.73 -12.88
CA LYS A 159 10.59 -8.37 -14.19
C LYS A 159 9.89 -9.73 -14.19
N HIS A 160 10.16 -10.54 -13.16
CA HIS A 160 9.51 -11.83 -13.00
C HIS A 160 7.98 -11.72 -12.89
N MET A 161 7.44 -10.73 -12.15
CA MET A 161 6.00 -10.51 -12.06
C MET A 161 5.39 -10.16 -13.42
N VAL A 162 6.03 -9.31 -14.20
CA VAL A 162 5.60 -8.99 -15.57
C VAL A 162 5.59 -10.25 -16.46
N GLU A 163 6.63 -11.08 -16.38
CA GLU A 163 6.72 -12.36 -17.11
C GLU A 163 5.64 -13.38 -16.69
N LEU A 164 5.12 -13.27 -15.47
CA LEU A 164 3.97 -14.05 -15.00
C LEU A 164 2.62 -13.51 -15.51
N GLY A 165 2.60 -12.33 -16.13
CA GLY A 165 1.40 -11.71 -16.69
C GLY A 165 0.73 -10.65 -15.79
N TYR A 166 1.39 -10.20 -14.73
CA TYR A 166 0.90 -9.07 -13.92
C TYR A 166 1.02 -7.78 -14.72
N LYS A 167 -0.04 -7.00 -14.76
CA LYS A 167 -0.08 -5.68 -15.42
C LYS A 167 -0.11 -4.52 -14.44
N ASP A 168 -0.39 -4.79 -13.17
CA ASP A 168 -0.45 -3.81 -12.10
C ASP A 168 0.60 -4.17 -11.04
N ILE A 169 1.68 -3.40 -11.05
CA ILE A 169 2.84 -3.63 -10.19
C ILE A 169 2.84 -2.62 -9.05
N ASN A 170 2.37 -3.06 -7.89
CA ASN A 170 2.41 -2.31 -6.65
C ASN A 170 3.64 -2.71 -5.82
N ALA A 171 4.49 -1.75 -5.53
CA ALA A 171 5.70 -1.93 -4.74
C ALA A 171 5.87 -0.79 -3.75
N ASN A 172 6.16 -1.12 -2.49
CA ASN A 172 6.30 -0.14 -1.42
C ASN A 172 7.59 -0.34 -0.64
N VAL A 173 8.28 0.77 -0.40
CA VAL A 173 9.41 0.83 0.54
C VAL A 173 8.86 0.73 1.96
N VAL A 174 9.46 -0.13 2.78
CA VAL A 174 9.12 -0.21 4.22
C VAL A 174 9.55 1.04 4.96
N TYR A 175 8.76 1.45 5.96
CA TYR A 175 9.05 2.65 6.78
C TYR A 175 10.10 2.40 7.84
N GLU A 176 10.42 1.15 8.12
CA GLU A 176 11.30 0.68 9.18
C GLU A 176 12.72 1.24 9.03
N LYS A 177 13.44 1.31 10.14
CA LYS A 177 14.87 1.69 10.21
C LYS A 177 15.75 0.75 9.38
N GLY A 178 16.97 1.19 9.11
CA GLY A 178 17.99 0.37 8.47
C GLY A 178 18.33 0.81 7.04
N TRP A 179 17.65 1.82 6.51
CA TRP A 179 18.01 2.45 5.25
C TRP A 179 19.31 3.25 5.41
N THR A 180 20.19 3.14 4.43
CA THR A 180 21.48 3.84 4.35
C THR A 180 21.63 4.47 2.97
N LEU A 181 22.59 5.38 2.82
CA LEU A 181 22.92 5.96 1.52
C LEU A 181 23.31 4.89 0.48
N GLU A 182 23.96 3.80 0.92
CA GLU A 182 24.29 2.69 0.01
C GLU A 182 23.02 2.00 -0.53
N HIS A 183 22.02 1.79 0.32
CA HIS A 183 20.72 1.29 -0.14
C HIS A 183 20.05 2.25 -1.12
N ALA A 184 20.18 3.57 -0.94
CA ALA A 184 19.65 4.57 -1.87
C ALA A 184 20.33 4.48 -3.25
N LYS A 185 21.63 4.29 -3.31
CA LYS A 185 22.38 4.07 -4.55
C LYS A 185 21.93 2.80 -5.25
N ILE A 186 21.88 1.67 -4.52
CA ILE A 186 21.40 0.40 -5.06
C ILE A 186 19.95 0.55 -5.58
N TYR A 187 19.10 1.24 -4.84
CA TYR A 187 17.72 1.47 -5.23
C TYR A 187 17.63 2.29 -6.52
N TYR A 188 18.46 3.33 -6.68
CA TYR A 188 18.53 4.09 -7.92
C TYR A 188 18.89 3.21 -9.12
N GLU A 189 19.94 2.39 -9.01
CA GLU A 189 20.36 1.48 -10.08
C GLU A 189 19.25 0.48 -10.44
N GLN A 190 18.58 -0.08 -9.44
CA GLN A 190 17.47 -1.00 -9.67
C GLN A 190 16.28 -0.32 -10.38
N LEU A 191 15.96 0.91 -10.01
CA LEU A 191 14.90 1.70 -10.66
C LEU A 191 15.30 2.10 -12.08
N LYS A 192 16.57 2.42 -12.32
CA LYS A 192 17.08 2.73 -13.65
C LYS A 192 17.00 1.52 -14.59
N MET A 193 17.42 0.33 -14.11
CA MET A 193 17.24 -0.92 -14.84
C MET A 193 15.74 -1.21 -15.17
N LEU A 194 14.84 -0.94 -14.22
CA LEU A 194 13.41 -1.05 -14.44
C LEU A 194 12.91 -0.05 -15.47
N ALA A 195 13.36 1.20 -15.41
CA ALA A 195 12.99 2.25 -16.36
C ALA A 195 13.39 1.85 -17.78
N ASP A 196 14.62 1.39 -17.98
CA ASP A 196 15.09 0.93 -19.29
C ASP A 196 14.28 -0.28 -19.78
N TYR A 197 14.04 -1.27 -18.92
CA TYR A 197 13.20 -2.43 -19.25
C TYR A 197 11.76 -2.03 -19.66
N TRP A 198 11.15 -1.09 -18.93
CA TRP A 198 9.81 -0.56 -19.23
C TRP A 198 9.76 0.15 -20.58
N LEU A 199 10.79 0.93 -20.89
CA LEU A 199 10.91 1.67 -22.15
C LEU A 199 11.21 0.77 -23.34
N GLU A 200 12.10 -0.20 -23.18
CA GLU A 200 12.50 -1.13 -24.23
C GLU A 200 11.38 -2.09 -24.67
N ASN A 201 10.50 -2.44 -23.72
CA ASN A 201 9.39 -3.36 -23.96
C ASN A 201 8.03 -2.67 -24.11
N ASP A 202 7.98 -1.34 -24.22
CA ASP A 202 6.76 -0.52 -24.36
C ASP A 202 5.71 -0.76 -23.25
N LEU A 203 6.14 -1.17 -22.06
CA LEU A 203 5.25 -1.56 -20.95
C LEU A 203 4.45 -0.38 -20.38
N ALA A 204 4.95 0.86 -20.51
CA ALA A 204 4.28 2.06 -20.01
C ALA A 204 2.91 2.35 -20.64
N ASP A 205 2.58 1.70 -21.76
CA ASP A 205 1.32 1.91 -22.45
C ASP A 205 0.16 1.06 -21.89
N ASP A 206 0.45 -0.07 -21.23
CA ASP A 206 -0.58 -1.00 -20.76
C ASP A 206 -0.29 -1.63 -19.38
N HIS A 207 0.82 -1.25 -18.73
CA HIS A 207 1.17 -1.70 -17.37
C HIS A 207 1.23 -0.50 -16.43
N PHE A 208 0.65 -0.66 -15.24
CA PHE A 208 0.85 0.27 -14.14
C PHE A 208 2.08 -0.11 -13.33
N MET A 209 2.88 0.87 -12.93
CA MET A 209 4.03 0.71 -12.06
C MET A 209 4.01 1.78 -10.97
N ALA A 210 3.67 1.38 -9.75
CA ALA A 210 3.56 2.30 -8.61
C ALA A 210 4.85 3.08 -8.27
N LEU A 211 6.01 2.65 -8.78
CA LEU A 211 7.28 3.35 -8.58
C LEU A 211 7.51 4.48 -9.56
N PHE A 212 6.76 4.55 -10.68
CA PHE A 212 6.87 5.59 -11.70
C PHE A 212 5.58 6.42 -11.79
N GLU A 213 5.56 7.54 -11.07
CA GLU A 213 4.42 8.45 -10.94
C GLU A 213 4.77 9.86 -11.45
N ASN A 214 4.08 10.33 -12.47
CA ASN A 214 4.41 11.60 -13.13
C ASN A 214 3.94 12.84 -12.37
N ASP A 215 2.99 12.70 -11.44
CA ASP A 215 2.43 13.81 -10.67
C ASP A 215 3.09 14.01 -9.32
N PHE A 216 4.00 13.09 -8.92
CA PHE A 216 4.71 13.12 -7.66
C PHE A 216 6.01 13.95 -7.73
N PHE A 217 6.70 14.05 -6.60
CA PHE A 217 8.06 14.62 -6.45
C PHE A 217 8.17 16.11 -6.78
N LYS A 218 7.13 16.86 -6.45
CA LYS A 218 7.06 18.33 -6.55
C LYS A 218 6.67 18.92 -5.18
N PRO A 219 6.88 20.23 -4.96
CA PRO A 219 6.38 20.89 -3.75
C PRO A 219 4.86 20.78 -3.65
N LYS A 220 4.35 20.71 -2.42
CA LYS A 220 2.92 20.85 -2.14
C LYS A 220 2.60 22.29 -1.73
N GLU A 221 1.40 22.75 -2.09
CA GLU A 221 0.90 24.04 -1.62
C GLU A 221 0.70 24.01 -0.09
N GLU A 222 0.87 25.15 0.57
CA GLU A 222 0.67 25.26 2.03
C GLU A 222 -0.77 24.97 2.46
N THR A 223 -1.72 25.22 1.57
CA THR A 223 -3.14 24.94 1.79
C THR A 223 -3.50 23.47 1.61
N ASP A 224 -2.62 22.67 1.01
CA ASP A 224 -2.80 21.22 0.88
C ASP A 224 -2.35 20.54 2.18
N VAL A 225 -3.30 20.36 3.06
CA VAL A 225 -3.12 19.69 4.36
C VAL A 225 -3.70 18.28 4.36
N GLU A 226 -4.09 17.76 3.20
CA GLU A 226 -4.69 16.44 3.09
C GLU A 226 -3.80 15.35 3.69
N ASN A 227 -4.46 14.40 4.31
CA ASN A 227 -3.85 13.28 4.98
C ASN A 227 -3.71 12.08 4.04
N TRP A 228 -2.53 11.52 3.96
CA TRP A 228 -2.26 10.30 3.18
C TRP A 228 -2.73 9.02 3.89
N CYS A 229 -2.71 9.01 5.22
CA CYS A 229 -2.89 7.80 6.01
C CYS A 229 -4.36 7.57 6.38
N GLY A 230 -4.97 6.47 5.90
CA GLY A 230 -6.33 6.07 6.27
C GLY A 230 -6.52 5.73 7.75
N GLY A 231 -5.45 5.39 8.49
CA GLY A 231 -5.49 5.11 9.94
C GLY A 231 -5.77 6.33 10.83
N THR A 232 -6.22 7.42 10.26
CA THR A 232 -6.56 8.69 10.93
C THR A 232 -8.02 9.08 10.65
N GLY A 233 -8.95 8.14 10.77
CA GLY A 233 -10.39 8.39 10.64
C GLY A 233 -11.07 7.80 9.40
N PHE A 234 -10.31 7.17 8.49
CA PHE A 234 -10.86 6.56 7.27
C PHE A 234 -10.77 5.04 7.26
N MET A 235 -10.08 4.44 8.22
CA MET A 235 -9.94 2.99 8.37
C MET A 235 -10.37 2.56 9.75
N LEU A 236 -10.85 1.33 9.82
CA LEU A 236 -11.18 0.64 11.07
C LEU A 236 -10.78 -0.82 10.93
N ALA A 237 -10.00 -1.33 11.86
CA ALA A 237 -9.64 -2.72 11.93
C ALA A 237 -10.19 -3.37 13.20
N MET A 238 -10.58 -4.65 13.12
CA MET A 238 -11.07 -5.43 14.23
C MET A 238 -10.26 -6.71 14.38
N ASP A 239 -9.80 -6.99 15.59
CA ASP A 239 -9.14 -8.24 15.91
C ASP A 239 -10.11 -9.40 16.16
N PRO A 240 -9.63 -10.65 16.31
CA PRO A 240 -10.49 -11.82 16.59
C PRO A 240 -11.33 -11.73 17.86
N ASP A 241 -10.95 -10.91 18.84
CA ASP A 241 -11.62 -10.74 20.12
C ASP A 241 -12.63 -9.58 20.12
N GLY A 242 -12.73 -8.85 19.01
CA GLY A 242 -13.68 -7.75 18.82
C GLY A 242 -13.16 -6.38 19.23
N TRP A 243 -11.85 -6.24 19.53
CA TRP A 243 -11.23 -4.94 19.74
C TRP A 243 -11.07 -4.18 18.44
N LEU A 244 -11.28 -2.87 18.50
CA LEU A 244 -11.20 -1.96 17.36
C LEU A 244 -9.91 -1.13 17.41
N TYR A 245 -9.31 -0.96 16.23
CA TYR A 245 -8.04 -0.24 16.03
C TYR A 245 -8.15 0.70 14.83
N PRO A 246 -7.33 1.77 14.77
CA PRO A 246 -7.30 2.68 13.60
C PRO A 246 -6.93 1.96 12.30
N CYS A 247 -6.01 1.00 12.37
CA CYS A 247 -5.67 0.06 11.30
C CYS A 247 -4.95 -1.15 11.89
N ILE A 248 -4.66 -2.16 11.06
CA ILE A 248 -3.98 -3.39 11.48
C ILE A 248 -2.57 -3.15 12.08
N ARG A 249 -1.89 -2.08 11.68
CA ARG A 249 -0.54 -1.78 12.19
C ARG A 249 -0.51 -1.31 13.65
N TYR A 250 -1.65 -0.97 14.23
CA TYR A 250 -1.79 -0.67 15.66
C TYR A 250 -2.10 -1.91 16.52
N MET A 251 -2.24 -3.09 15.91
CA MET A 251 -2.49 -4.33 16.61
C MET A 251 -1.20 -4.93 17.20
N GLU A 252 -1.35 -5.76 18.21
CA GLU A 252 -0.24 -6.51 18.81
C GLU A 252 0.55 -7.33 17.77
N SER A 253 -0.14 -7.93 16.80
CA SER A 253 0.49 -8.70 15.73
C SER A 253 1.45 -7.90 14.84
N SER A 254 1.28 -6.57 14.78
CA SER A 254 2.17 -5.68 14.03
C SER A 254 3.19 -4.98 14.91
N LEU A 255 2.79 -4.56 16.11
CA LEU A 255 3.65 -3.83 17.05
C LEU A 255 4.57 -4.76 17.83
N GLY A 256 4.19 -6.04 18.00
CA GLY A 256 4.94 -7.00 18.82
C GLY A 256 5.13 -6.48 20.25
N THR A 257 6.37 -6.48 20.73
CA THR A 257 6.74 -5.96 22.07
C THR A 257 7.23 -4.50 22.03
N SER A 258 7.22 -3.84 20.86
CA SER A 258 7.76 -2.48 20.71
C SER A 258 6.88 -1.41 21.34
N ARG A 259 5.57 -1.60 21.32
CA ARG A 259 4.55 -0.69 21.89
C ARG A 259 3.31 -1.47 22.28
N GLU A 260 2.54 -0.90 23.22
CA GLU A 260 1.21 -1.39 23.54
C GLU A 260 0.27 -1.18 22.33
N PRO A 261 -0.63 -2.13 22.04
CA PRO A 261 -1.63 -1.98 20.98
C PRO A 261 -2.53 -0.77 21.22
N LEU A 262 -2.77 0.02 20.17
CA LEU A 262 -3.62 1.20 20.25
C LEU A 262 -5.09 0.84 20.02
N ARG A 263 -5.75 0.37 21.05
CA ARG A 263 -7.20 0.05 21.01
C ARG A 263 -8.02 1.31 21.10
N ILE A 264 -8.90 1.55 20.13
CA ILE A 264 -9.81 2.71 20.11
C ILE A 264 -11.25 2.35 20.48
N GLY A 265 -11.57 1.07 20.58
CA GLY A 265 -12.92 0.61 20.94
C GLY A 265 -13.07 -0.90 20.96
N HIS A 266 -14.33 -1.33 21.07
CA HIS A 266 -14.71 -2.72 21.02
C HIS A 266 -16.14 -2.86 20.49
N VAL A 267 -16.45 -3.90 19.73
CA VAL A 267 -17.76 -4.10 19.09
C VAL A 267 -18.97 -4.15 20.03
N ASN A 268 -18.76 -4.40 21.32
CA ASN A 268 -19.86 -4.45 22.30
C ASN A 268 -20.24 -3.05 22.83
N PHE A 269 -19.35 -2.08 22.79
CA PHE A 269 -19.61 -0.76 23.40
C PHE A 269 -19.18 0.44 22.53
N GLY A 270 -18.60 0.19 21.34
CA GLY A 270 -18.22 1.23 20.38
C GLY A 270 -16.83 1.82 20.62
N ILE A 271 -16.58 2.98 20.01
CA ILE A 271 -15.29 3.68 20.02
C ILE A 271 -15.26 4.66 21.21
N ALA A 272 -14.12 4.77 21.87
CA ALA A 272 -13.79 5.76 22.92
C ALA A 272 -14.73 5.78 24.15
N GLN A 273 -15.44 4.71 24.49
CA GLN A 273 -16.45 4.79 25.56
C GLN A 273 -16.04 4.33 26.94
N ARG A 274 -15.09 3.42 27.13
CA ARG A 274 -14.75 2.92 28.49
C ARG A 274 -13.30 2.52 28.73
N THR A 275 -12.58 2.05 27.71
CA THR A 275 -11.25 1.43 27.83
C THR A 275 -10.24 2.08 26.89
N CYS A 276 -10.64 3.12 26.20
CA CYS A 276 -9.84 3.78 25.18
C CYS A 276 -9.57 5.22 25.59
N ASP A 277 -8.37 5.66 25.34
CA ASP A 277 -7.98 7.05 25.56
C ASP A 277 -8.71 7.94 24.54
N LYS A 278 -9.66 8.73 25.03
CA LYS A 278 -10.36 9.74 24.22
C LYS A 278 -9.39 10.69 23.54
N GLN A 279 -8.31 11.08 24.22
CA GLN A 279 -7.32 11.99 23.66
C GLN A 279 -6.65 11.39 22.44
N CYS A 280 -6.46 10.06 22.42
CA CYS A 280 -5.85 9.37 21.28
C CYS A 280 -6.76 9.38 20.06
N VAL A 281 -8.07 9.14 20.22
CA VAL A 281 -9.04 9.21 19.11
C VAL A 281 -9.16 10.63 18.59
N GLU A 282 -9.23 11.64 19.47
CA GLU A 282 -9.27 13.04 19.07
C GLU A 282 -7.96 13.48 18.38
N CYS A 283 -6.81 12.94 18.82
CA CYS A 283 -5.53 13.17 18.15
C CYS A 283 -5.55 12.61 16.73
N LEU A 284 -5.97 11.36 16.54
CA LEU A 284 -6.01 10.70 15.23
C LEU A 284 -6.86 11.49 14.23
N ASN A 285 -8.02 12.01 14.66
CA ASN A 285 -8.92 12.78 13.79
C ASN A 285 -8.38 14.18 13.43
N LYS A 286 -7.39 14.68 14.17
CA LYS A 286 -6.76 15.99 13.93
C LYS A 286 -5.44 15.91 13.18
N ILE A 287 -4.98 14.68 12.87
CA ILE A 287 -3.74 14.51 12.13
C ILE A 287 -3.97 14.89 10.67
N ASP A 288 -3.24 15.88 10.25
CA ASP A 288 -3.13 16.31 8.87
C ASP A 288 -1.64 16.48 8.50
N ARG A 289 -1.37 16.85 7.26
CA ARG A 289 0.01 17.04 6.78
C ARG A 289 0.76 18.08 7.64
N ARG A 290 0.09 19.15 8.14
CA ARG A 290 0.74 20.20 8.92
C ARG A 290 1.06 19.72 10.34
N THR A 291 0.12 19.04 10.97
CA THR A 291 0.28 18.61 12.38
C THR A 291 1.29 17.48 12.54
N GLU A 292 1.46 16.61 11.53
CA GLU A 292 2.39 15.48 11.61
C GLU A 292 3.80 15.81 11.11
N SER A 293 3.99 16.92 10.36
CA SER A 293 5.24 17.25 9.71
C SER A 293 6.04 18.30 10.49
N SER A 294 7.37 18.13 10.56
CA SER A 294 8.28 19.24 10.84
C SER A 294 8.23 20.29 9.71
N ASP A 295 8.74 21.50 9.95
CA ASP A 295 8.83 22.52 8.89
C ASP A 295 9.64 22.04 7.68
N GLU A 296 10.73 21.30 7.90
CA GLU A 296 11.51 20.71 6.83
C GLU A 296 10.70 19.73 5.97
N CYS A 297 9.86 18.88 6.58
CA CYS A 297 8.98 17.98 5.85
C CYS A 297 7.83 18.73 5.16
N PHE A 298 7.26 19.73 5.83
CA PHE A 298 6.12 20.49 5.31
C PHE A 298 6.50 21.28 4.06
N TYR A 299 7.67 21.93 4.06
CA TYR A 299 8.18 22.70 2.93
C TYR A 299 9.14 21.90 2.01
N CYS A 300 9.13 20.59 2.09
CA CYS A 300 10.00 19.75 1.29
C CYS A 300 9.76 19.97 -0.22
N PRO A 301 10.79 20.21 -1.04
CA PRO A 301 10.66 20.47 -2.47
C PRO A 301 10.12 19.27 -3.28
N ILE A 302 10.13 18.07 -2.69
CA ILE A 302 9.60 16.84 -3.30
C ILE A 302 8.51 16.20 -2.41
N ALA A 303 7.71 17.02 -1.72
CA ALA A 303 6.71 16.54 -0.77
C ALA A 303 5.60 15.70 -1.39
N GLU A 304 5.23 15.99 -2.65
CA GLU A 304 4.15 15.25 -3.33
C GLU A 304 4.51 13.76 -3.49
N GLY A 305 3.57 12.89 -3.11
CA GLY A 305 3.75 11.44 -3.13
C GLY A 305 4.66 10.87 -2.02
N CYS A 306 5.16 11.72 -1.10
CA CYS A 306 5.92 11.25 0.07
C CYS A 306 4.98 10.66 1.11
N SER A 307 4.91 9.33 1.14
CA SER A 307 4.04 8.59 2.06
C SER A 307 4.59 8.55 3.50
N TRP A 308 3.70 8.30 4.44
CA TRP A 308 4.01 8.12 5.86
C TRP A 308 3.00 7.17 6.53
N CYS A 309 3.30 6.72 7.73
CA CYS A 309 2.48 5.76 8.45
C CYS A 309 2.29 6.20 9.90
N SER A 310 1.06 6.57 10.27
CA SER A 310 0.74 7.00 11.64
C SER A 310 1.03 5.93 12.70
N ALA A 311 0.81 4.67 12.37
CA ALA A 311 1.11 3.56 13.27
C ALA A 311 2.61 3.33 13.44
N TYR A 312 3.41 3.55 12.39
CA TYR A 312 4.85 3.49 12.50
C TYR A 312 5.42 4.68 13.29
N ASN A 313 4.84 5.88 13.08
CA ASN A 313 5.12 7.03 13.94
C ASN A 313 4.85 6.71 15.41
N TYR A 314 3.69 6.12 15.71
CA TYR A 314 3.35 5.66 17.07
C TYR A 314 4.34 4.62 17.60
N GLN A 315 4.71 3.64 16.80
CA GLN A 315 5.66 2.59 17.16
C GLN A 315 7.02 3.19 17.57
N GLU A 316 7.53 4.13 16.80
CA GLU A 316 8.86 4.72 17.02
C GLU A 316 8.86 5.84 18.07
N ASN A 317 7.90 6.76 17.95
CA ASN A 317 7.91 8.03 18.69
C ASN A 317 6.91 8.05 19.86
N GLY A 318 6.03 7.03 19.98
CA GLY A 318 4.99 6.96 21.02
C GLY A 318 3.75 7.81 20.71
N THR A 319 3.72 8.50 19.56
CA THR A 319 2.59 9.31 19.10
C THR A 319 2.42 9.16 17.59
N PRO A 320 1.16 9.11 17.08
CA PRO A 320 0.91 8.94 15.66
C PRO A 320 1.18 10.18 14.81
N ASP A 321 1.30 11.35 15.41
CA ASP A 321 1.47 12.67 14.79
C ASP A 321 2.92 13.19 14.74
N SER A 322 3.90 12.33 15.01
CA SER A 322 5.33 12.66 14.91
C SER A 322 5.99 11.84 13.81
N ARG A 323 6.15 12.44 12.63
CA ARG A 323 6.59 11.77 11.41
C ARG A 323 7.98 11.16 11.52
N CYS A 324 8.10 9.88 11.18
CA CYS A 324 9.37 9.20 10.97
C CYS A 324 9.90 9.48 9.56
N THR A 325 11.21 9.75 9.45
CA THR A 325 11.87 10.20 8.21
C THR A 325 12.87 9.19 7.64
N TYR A 326 12.87 7.95 8.11
CA TYR A 326 13.84 6.92 7.70
C TYR A 326 13.83 6.59 6.20
N ILE A 327 12.72 6.86 5.51
CA ILE A 327 12.55 6.61 4.07
C ILE A 327 12.91 7.82 3.20
N CYS A 328 13.38 8.94 3.76
CA CYS A 328 13.63 10.17 2.99
C CYS A 328 14.56 9.93 1.81
N ASP A 329 15.68 9.22 2.02
CA ASP A 329 16.62 8.95 0.94
C ASP A 329 16.04 8.03 -0.14
N MET A 330 15.13 7.13 0.21
CA MET A 330 14.40 6.31 -0.75
C MET A 330 13.42 7.14 -1.59
N HIS A 331 12.75 8.14 -0.98
CA HIS A 331 11.88 9.05 -1.70
C HIS A 331 12.67 9.99 -2.64
N LYS A 332 13.81 10.54 -2.18
CA LYS A 332 14.74 11.31 -3.02
C LYS A 332 15.21 10.48 -4.22
N THR A 333 15.63 9.24 -3.97
CA THR A 333 16.07 8.31 -5.01
C THR A 333 14.97 8.05 -6.04
N ARG A 334 13.75 7.82 -5.57
CA ARG A 334 12.59 7.60 -6.45
C ARG A 334 12.28 8.82 -7.30
N SER A 335 12.41 10.04 -6.74
CA SER A 335 12.28 11.30 -7.49
C SER A 335 13.26 11.38 -8.67
N LEU A 336 14.54 11.04 -8.44
CA LEU A 336 15.58 11.06 -9.48
C LEU A 336 15.34 10.00 -10.56
N ALA A 337 14.94 8.79 -10.16
CA ALA A 337 14.61 7.72 -11.09
C ALA A 337 13.35 8.04 -11.94
N ASN A 338 12.38 8.75 -11.38
CA ASN A 338 11.23 9.25 -12.13
C ASN A 338 11.61 10.31 -13.15
N ALA A 339 12.56 11.20 -12.80
CA ALA A 339 13.12 12.16 -13.76
C ALA A 339 13.80 11.44 -14.95
N TYR A 340 14.52 10.36 -14.68
CA TYR A 340 15.11 9.51 -15.74
C TYR A 340 14.04 8.88 -16.61
N PHE A 341 13.08 8.15 -16.01
CA PHE A 341 12.07 7.40 -16.73
C PHE A 341 11.16 8.30 -17.56
N TRP A 342 10.50 9.29 -16.94
CA TRP A 342 9.50 10.11 -17.60
C TRP A 342 10.09 10.98 -18.70
N ASN A 343 11.30 11.56 -18.52
CA ASN A 343 11.93 12.36 -19.57
C ASN A 343 12.35 11.51 -20.77
N LYS A 344 12.83 10.29 -20.56
CA LYS A 344 13.08 9.34 -21.66
C LYS A 344 11.80 8.92 -22.35
N TRP A 345 10.74 8.64 -21.59
CA TRP A 345 9.45 8.25 -22.15
C TRP A 345 8.80 9.37 -22.97
N TYR A 346 8.77 10.61 -22.45
CA TYR A 346 8.25 11.75 -23.19
C TYR A 346 9.02 12.00 -24.48
N ARG A 347 10.34 11.88 -24.47
CA ARG A 347 11.17 11.97 -25.68
C ARG A 347 10.86 10.84 -26.68
N LYS A 348 10.74 9.60 -26.20
CA LYS A 348 10.36 8.44 -27.01
C LYS A 348 8.99 8.65 -27.70
N LYS A 349 8.03 9.28 -27.01
CA LYS A 349 6.69 9.59 -27.54
C LYS A 349 6.63 10.91 -28.31
N HIS A 350 7.73 11.60 -28.48
CA HIS A 350 7.81 12.92 -29.13
C HIS A 350 6.92 13.98 -28.47
N TRP A 351 6.71 13.90 -27.16
CA TRP A 351 5.93 14.86 -26.39
C TRP A 351 6.81 16.03 -25.96
N LYS A 352 6.24 17.25 -25.94
CA LYS A 352 6.95 18.47 -25.47
C LYS A 352 7.08 18.54 -23.95
N GLN A 353 6.21 17.82 -23.24
CA GLN A 353 6.24 17.73 -21.77
C GLN A 353 7.59 17.23 -21.27
N ARG A 354 8.04 17.78 -20.14
CA ARG A 354 9.23 17.32 -19.42
C ARG A 354 8.93 17.17 -17.94
N PHE A 355 9.52 16.15 -17.34
CA PHE A 355 9.46 15.93 -15.90
C PHE A 355 10.50 16.81 -15.23
N LYS A 356 10.04 17.76 -14.40
CA LYS A 356 10.91 18.72 -13.73
C LYS A 356 11.56 18.10 -12.49
N ILE A 357 12.84 18.34 -12.31
CA ILE A 357 13.61 17.89 -11.15
C ILE A 357 13.50 18.95 -10.07
N TYR A 358 12.86 18.60 -8.94
CA TYR A 358 12.77 19.45 -7.75
C TYR A 358 13.69 18.98 -6.63
N CYS A 359 14.34 17.81 -6.76
CA CYS A 359 15.31 17.31 -5.81
C CYS A 359 16.56 18.21 -5.83
N PRO A 360 16.96 18.83 -4.70
CA PRO A 360 18.17 19.66 -4.64
C PRO A 360 19.45 18.89 -5.00
N ASP A 361 20.43 19.59 -5.59
CA ASP A 361 21.70 19.00 -6.00
C ASP A 361 22.46 18.36 -4.83
N GLU A 362 22.44 19.01 -3.67
CA GLU A 362 23.07 18.52 -2.45
C GLU A 362 22.45 17.22 -1.92
N TRP A 363 21.19 16.91 -2.31
CA TRP A 363 20.56 15.63 -2.01
C TRP A 363 20.81 14.59 -3.09
N ALA A 364 20.88 15.02 -4.34
CA ALA A 364 21.02 14.14 -5.49
C ALA A 364 22.45 13.61 -5.65
N ILE A 365 23.46 14.48 -5.55
CA ILE A 365 24.87 14.12 -5.79
C ILE A 365 25.35 12.95 -4.93
N PRO A 366 25.06 12.88 -3.62
CA PRO A 366 25.45 11.72 -2.80
C PRO A 366 24.86 10.39 -3.27
N ILE A 367 23.68 10.41 -3.90
CA ILE A 367 22.94 9.21 -4.34
C ILE A 367 23.42 8.76 -5.73
N ILE A 368 23.44 9.68 -6.70
CA ILE A 368 23.65 9.34 -8.12
C ILE A 368 24.95 9.87 -8.72
N GLY A 369 25.68 10.73 -8.01
CA GLY A 369 26.86 11.39 -8.51
C GLY A 369 26.56 12.61 -9.41
N GLU A 370 27.58 13.44 -9.63
CA GLU A 370 27.44 14.70 -10.38
C GLU A 370 27.21 14.46 -11.88
N GLU A 371 27.86 13.46 -12.45
CA GLU A 371 27.74 13.13 -13.88
C GLU A 371 26.34 12.68 -14.24
N GLU A 372 25.78 11.76 -13.46
CA GLU A 372 24.41 11.27 -13.66
C GLU A 372 23.38 12.39 -13.45
N LEU A 373 23.57 13.24 -12.44
CA LEU A 373 22.68 14.38 -12.21
C LEU A 373 22.71 15.35 -13.41
N ASN A 374 23.88 15.63 -13.98
CA ASN A 374 24.00 16.47 -15.15
C ASN A 374 23.28 15.87 -16.36
N MET A 375 23.38 14.56 -16.56
CA MET A 375 22.63 13.83 -17.59
C MET A 375 21.11 13.97 -17.37
N LEU A 376 20.62 13.81 -16.14
CA LEU A 376 19.18 14.00 -15.83
C LEU A 376 18.72 15.43 -16.12
N LYS A 377 19.53 16.43 -15.80
CA LYS A 377 19.23 17.84 -16.09
C LYS A 377 19.17 18.09 -17.60
N GLU A 378 20.06 17.50 -18.40
CA GLU A 378 20.00 17.59 -19.86
C GLU A 378 18.71 16.91 -20.41
N LEU A 379 18.34 15.74 -19.89
CA LEU A 379 17.10 15.06 -20.28
C LEU A 379 15.85 15.89 -19.97
N SER A 380 15.88 16.70 -18.91
CA SER A 380 14.74 17.52 -18.49
C SER A 380 14.60 18.85 -19.24
N LYS A 381 15.55 19.22 -20.11
CA LYS A 381 15.46 20.42 -20.92
C LYS A 381 14.47 20.27 -22.08
N GLU A 382 13.74 21.34 -22.38
CA GLU A 382 12.93 21.41 -23.61
C GLU A 382 13.83 21.35 -24.85
N ASP A 383 13.37 20.70 -25.90
CA ASP A 383 14.11 20.64 -27.16
C ASP A 383 14.16 22.03 -27.79
N GLN A 384 15.37 22.58 -27.95
CA GLN A 384 15.59 23.95 -28.45
C GLN A 384 15.30 24.13 -29.95
N ASN A 385 14.89 23.06 -30.66
CA ASN A 385 14.71 23.09 -32.12
C ASN A 385 13.35 22.53 -32.52
N GLU A 386 12.31 23.36 -32.45
CA GLU A 386 11.14 23.29 -33.34
C GLU A 386 10.38 24.61 -33.22
N THR A 387 10.89 25.64 -33.91
CA THR A 387 10.14 26.80 -34.38
C THR A 387 9.70 26.58 -35.83
#